data_eba963b96135be8dfd3c1b6cde19d263
#
_entry.id   eba963b96135be8dfd3c1b6cde19d263
#
_cell.length_a   1.000
_cell.length_b   1.000
_cell.length_c   1.000
_cell.angle_alpha   90.00
_cell.angle_beta   90.00
_cell.angle_gamma   90.00
#
_symmetry.space_group_name_H-M   'P 1'
#
loop_
_entity.id
_entity.type
_entity.pdbx_description
1 polymer ?
#
loop_
_entity_poly.entity_id
_entity_poly.type
_entity_poly.pdbx_seq_one_letter_code
_entity_poly.pdbx_strand_id
1 'polypeptide(L)'
;MCETRIIEHTDIKYLLDKGKRKNSYIQIKNGQVIVKVPKLATQKYIDDLLKEKLEWIEKKLEQNEKAEHKPEYKNESKIFVLGKKLILKIKYLPGIKRIKLENTGSEIVIYFPNEYGKLSEEDREAKTKKIIEGYYKAIAKEEVMPAMEDLQKRTGLYPVECNIKNLKATWGICSSKRKISINQNLMAYSRQAIEYVC
;
A
#
# COMPACT_ATOMS: atom_id res chain seq x y z
N MET A 1 20.14 -18.21 -7.41
CA MET A 1 19.47 -19.34 -6.73
C MET A 1 18.97 -18.82 -5.40
N CYS A 2 17.67 -18.90 -5.15
CA CYS A 2 17.09 -18.59 -3.84
C CYS A 2 16.88 -19.88 -3.08
N GLU A 3 17.39 -19.97 -1.87
CA GLU A 3 17.31 -21.15 -1.02
C GLU A 3 16.57 -20.79 0.26
N THR A 4 15.61 -21.65 0.68
CA THR A 4 14.89 -21.46 1.93
C THR A 4 15.69 -22.07 3.07
N ARG A 5 15.93 -21.30 4.13
CA ARG A 5 16.64 -21.70 5.35
C ARG A 5 15.86 -21.26 6.59
N ILE A 6 16.26 -21.75 7.76
CA ILE A 6 15.70 -21.39 9.06
C ILE A 6 16.77 -20.62 9.84
N ILE A 7 16.36 -19.56 10.56
CA ILE A 7 17.24 -18.81 11.46
C ILE A 7 17.53 -19.71 12.67
N GLU A 8 18.80 -19.86 13.05
CA GLU A 8 19.23 -20.70 14.17
C GLU A 8 18.46 -20.35 15.46
N HIS A 9 18.03 -21.38 16.18
CA HIS A 9 17.25 -21.28 17.42
C HIS A 9 15.88 -20.60 17.28
N THR A 10 15.29 -20.57 16.08
CA THR A 10 13.96 -20.02 15.81
C THR A 10 13.22 -20.88 14.80
N ASP A 11 11.88 -20.68 14.69
CA ASP A 11 11.06 -21.26 13.62
C ASP A 11 10.94 -20.36 12.38
N ILE A 12 11.69 -19.25 12.34
CA ILE A 12 11.59 -18.24 11.28
C ILE A 12 12.35 -18.73 10.03
N LYS A 13 11.56 -18.94 8.97
CA LYS A 13 12.11 -19.29 7.64
C LYS A 13 12.52 -18.04 6.88
N TYR A 14 13.66 -18.08 6.21
CA TYR A 14 14.10 -17.02 5.31
C TYR A 14 14.53 -17.52 3.95
N LEU A 15 14.36 -16.69 2.93
CA LEU A 15 14.92 -16.90 1.59
C LEU A 15 16.29 -16.24 1.51
N LEU A 16 17.31 -17.03 1.19
CA LEU A 16 18.66 -16.53 0.95
C LEU A 16 18.85 -16.22 -0.54
N ASP A 17 19.16 -14.97 -0.84
CA ASP A 17 19.50 -14.49 -2.19
C ASP A 17 20.95 -13.98 -2.21
N LYS A 18 21.87 -14.80 -2.69
CA LYS A 18 23.27 -14.43 -2.94
C LYS A 18 23.43 -13.84 -4.34
N GLY A 19 23.97 -12.61 -4.43
CA GLY A 19 24.06 -11.91 -5.71
C GLY A 19 25.24 -10.95 -5.82
N LYS A 20 25.39 -10.34 -7.00
CA LYS A 20 26.43 -9.35 -7.30
C LYS A 20 26.06 -8.01 -6.66
N ARG A 21 26.35 -7.87 -5.36
CA ARG A 21 26.04 -6.68 -4.54
C ARG A 21 27.15 -6.42 -3.54
N LYS A 22 27.30 -5.17 -3.09
CA LYS A 22 28.29 -4.77 -2.07
C LYS A 22 27.72 -4.90 -0.65
N ASN A 23 26.44 -4.59 -0.45
CA ASN A 23 25.79 -4.52 0.85
C ASN A 23 24.82 -5.68 1.07
N SER A 24 24.59 -6.02 2.34
CA SER A 24 23.58 -6.99 2.76
C SER A 24 22.30 -6.27 3.17
N TYR A 25 21.15 -6.89 2.87
CA TYR A 25 19.83 -6.35 3.17
C TYR A 25 18.92 -7.46 3.70
N ILE A 26 18.17 -7.16 4.74
CA ILE A 26 17.05 -7.98 5.21
C ILE A 26 15.77 -7.27 4.81
N GLN A 27 14.88 -7.95 4.11
CA GLN A 27 13.59 -7.47 3.69
C GLN A 27 12.51 -8.43 4.17
N ILE A 28 11.38 -7.89 4.62
CA ILE A 28 10.20 -8.69 4.91
C ILE A 28 9.13 -8.29 3.89
N LYS A 29 8.66 -9.27 3.12
CA LYS A 29 7.68 -9.08 2.07
C LYS A 29 6.64 -10.19 2.12
N ASN A 30 5.36 -9.82 2.30
CA ASN A 30 4.26 -10.76 2.44
C ASN A 30 4.52 -11.82 3.54
N GLY A 31 4.95 -11.37 4.74
CA GLY A 31 5.27 -12.29 5.84
C GLY A 31 6.55 -13.13 5.65
N GLN A 32 7.23 -13.02 4.50
CA GLN A 32 8.44 -13.78 4.20
C GLN A 32 9.70 -12.95 4.42
N VAL A 33 10.64 -13.47 5.20
CA VAL A 33 11.97 -12.88 5.38
C VAL A 33 12.85 -13.20 4.20
N ILE A 34 13.45 -12.18 3.57
CA ILE A 34 14.36 -12.31 2.43
C ILE A 34 15.70 -11.69 2.80
N VAL A 35 16.75 -12.51 2.80
CA VAL A 35 18.12 -12.10 3.14
C VAL A 35 18.93 -12.02 1.87
N LYS A 36 19.28 -10.80 1.49
CA LYS A 36 20.07 -10.50 0.28
C LYS A 36 21.49 -10.17 0.67
N VAL A 37 22.46 -10.97 0.21
CA VAL A 37 23.88 -10.82 0.58
C VAL A 37 24.80 -10.88 -0.64
N PRO A 38 26.04 -10.38 -0.53
CA PRO A 38 27.07 -10.57 -1.54
C PRO A 38 27.30 -12.05 -1.85
N LYS A 39 27.73 -12.36 -3.08
CA LYS A 39 27.97 -13.75 -3.54
C LYS A 39 28.96 -14.51 -2.65
N LEU A 40 29.96 -13.81 -2.12
CA LEU A 40 31.02 -14.36 -1.28
C LEU A 40 30.72 -14.35 0.22
N ALA A 41 29.53 -13.95 0.63
CA ALA A 41 29.15 -13.93 2.04
C ALA A 41 29.19 -15.35 2.63
N THR A 42 29.95 -15.51 3.73
CA THR A 42 30.05 -16.77 4.48
C THR A 42 28.78 -17.06 5.25
N GLN A 43 28.56 -18.34 5.61
CA GLN A 43 27.40 -18.69 6.45
C GLN A 43 27.48 -17.98 7.80
N LYS A 44 28.63 -18.00 8.45
CA LYS A 44 28.83 -17.31 9.74
C LYS A 44 28.43 -15.83 9.68
N TYR A 45 28.82 -15.11 8.62
CA TYR A 45 28.41 -13.72 8.44
C TYR A 45 26.88 -13.54 8.34
N ILE A 46 26.21 -14.48 7.65
CA ILE A 46 24.74 -14.45 7.50
C ILE A 46 24.07 -14.69 8.85
N ASP A 47 24.56 -15.66 9.62
CA ASP A 47 24.00 -16.03 10.92
C ASP A 47 24.21 -14.90 11.94
N ASP A 48 25.39 -14.28 11.96
CA ASP A 48 25.68 -13.12 12.81
C ASP A 48 24.76 -11.93 12.46
N LEU A 49 24.57 -11.66 11.15
CA LEU A 49 23.65 -10.60 10.68
C LEU A 49 22.20 -10.87 11.08
N LEU A 50 21.75 -12.11 10.97
CA LEU A 50 20.39 -12.52 11.34
C LEU A 50 20.21 -12.42 12.85
N LYS A 51 21.17 -12.85 13.63
CA LYS A 51 21.18 -12.77 15.09
C LYS A 51 21.11 -11.33 15.58
N GLU A 52 21.91 -10.43 14.99
CA GLU A 52 21.88 -8.98 15.30
C GLU A 52 20.50 -8.35 15.02
N LYS A 53 19.82 -8.80 13.99
CA LYS A 53 18.54 -8.23 13.53
C LYS A 53 17.31 -9.04 13.95
N LEU A 54 17.46 -10.09 14.77
CA LEU A 54 16.39 -11.01 15.10
C LEU A 54 15.19 -10.30 15.74
N GLU A 55 15.40 -9.50 16.77
CA GLU A 55 14.34 -8.72 17.43
C GLU A 55 13.58 -7.81 16.44
N TRP A 56 14.32 -7.16 15.54
CA TRP A 56 13.71 -6.34 14.49
C TRP A 56 12.88 -7.18 13.50
N ILE A 57 13.37 -8.38 13.14
CA ILE A 57 12.66 -9.32 12.25
C ILE A 57 11.36 -9.77 12.90
N GLU A 58 11.40 -10.21 14.15
CA GLU A 58 10.23 -10.66 14.91
C GLU A 58 9.18 -9.55 15.03
N LYS A 59 9.58 -8.37 15.48
CA LYS A 59 8.70 -7.20 15.57
C LYS A 59 8.08 -6.82 14.23
N LYS A 60 8.84 -6.96 13.13
CA LYS A 60 8.32 -6.69 11.78
C LYS A 60 7.39 -7.77 11.28
N LEU A 61 7.61 -9.04 11.60
CA LEU A 61 6.69 -10.13 11.29
C LEU A 61 5.36 -9.95 12.03
N GLU A 62 5.40 -9.66 13.33
CA GLU A 62 4.19 -9.34 14.10
C GLU A 62 3.44 -8.12 13.57
N GLN A 63 4.17 -7.06 13.19
CA GLN A 63 3.56 -5.89 12.56
C GLN A 63 2.92 -6.24 11.22
N ASN A 64 3.53 -7.12 10.43
CA ASN A 64 2.98 -7.58 9.17
C ASN A 64 1.75 -8.47 9.37
N GLU A 65 1.75 -9.36 10.35
CA GLU A 65 0.55 -10.14 10.72
C GLU A 65 -0.61 -9.21 11.13
N LYS A 66 -0.33 -8.17 11.91
CA LYS A 66 -1.31 -7.12 12.26
C LYS A 66 -1.67 -6.22 11.07
N ALA A 67 -0.77 -6.04 10.11
CA ALA A 67 -0.94 -5.23 8.90
C ALA A 67 -1.44 -6.04 7.68
N GLU A 68 -1.56 -7.36 7.77
CA GLU A 68 -2.13 -8.21 6.71
C GLU A 68 -3.65 -8.09 6.51
N HIS A 69 -4.23 -7.01 6.97
CA HIS A 69 -5.44 -6.54 6.32
C HIS A 69 -5.05 -5.71 5.08
N LYS A 70 -4.53 -6.40 4.05
CA LYS A 70 -4.69 -5.87 2.68
C LYS A 70 -6.17 -5.54 2.56
N PRO A 71 -6.53 -4.31 2.17
CA PRO A 71 -7.94 -3.98 2.03
C PRO A 71 -8.58 -5.00 1.08
N GLU A 72 -9.50 -5.80 1.59
CA GLU A 72 -10.31 -6.69 0.78
C GLU A 72 -11.35 -5.83 0.07
N TYR A 73 -11.49 -6.04 -1.23
CA TYR A 73 -12.45 -5.29 -2.03
C TYR A 73 -13.70 -6.14 -2.33
N LYS A 74 -14.17 -6.85 -1.30
CA LYS A 74 -15.36 -7.72 -1.32
C LYS A 74 -16.56 -7.01 -0.70
N ASN A 75 -17.74 -7.57 -0.97
CA ASN A 75 -18.95 -7.06 -0.31
C ASN A 75 -18.81 -7.18 1.22
N GLU A 76 -19.26 -6.16 1.95
CA GLU A 76 -19.19 -6.04 3.41
C GLU A 76 -17.77 -5.92 4.01
N SER A 77 -16.75 -5.79 3.17
CA SER A 77 -15.40 -5.50 3.66
C SER A 77 -15.28 -4.07 4.19
N LYS A 78 -14.27 -3.87 5.02
CA LYS A 78 -13.96 -2.56 5.61
C LYS A 78 -13.06 -1.78 4.67
N ILE A 79 -13.43 -0.54 4.40
CA ILE A 79 -12.66 0.39 3.61
C ILE A 79 -12.47 1.70 4.40
N PHE A 80 -11.35 2.34 4.21
CA PHE A 80 -11.05 3.60 4.90
C PHE A 80 -11.07 4.76 3.89
N VAL A 81 -11.70 5.87 4.28
CA VAL A 81 -11.74 7.11 3.51
C VAL A 81 -11.49 8.28 4.46
N LEU A 82 -10.41 9.04 4.24
CA LEU A 82 -9.99 10.15 5.10
C LEU A 82 -9.93 9.78 6.60
N GLY A 83 -9.43 8.56 6.87
CA GLY A 83 -9.32 8.00 8.21
C GLY A 83 -10.62 7.43 8.80
N LYS A 84 -11.76 7.62 8.14
CA LYS A 84 -13.03 7.04 8.56
C LYS A 84 -13.18 5.62 8.01
N LYS A 85 -13.61 4.71 8.86
CA LYS A 85 -13.94 3.33 8.49
C LYS A 85 -15.35 3.29 7.93
N LEU A 86 -15.50 2.81 6.70
CA LEU A 86 -16.76 2.63 6.00
C LEU A 86 -16.94 1.16 5.62
N ILE A 87 -18.17 0.75 5.35
CA ILE A 87 -18.48 -0.59 4.85
C ILE A 87 -18.66 -0.52 3.34
N LEU A 88 -17.98 -1.41 2.62
CA LEU A 88 -18.12 -1.55 1.17
C LEU A 88 -19.35 -2.41 0.86
N LYS A 89 -20.31 -1.85 0.15
CA LYS A 89 -21.50 -2.55 -0.33
C LYS A 89 -21.43 -2.68 -1.85
N ILE A 90 -21.65 -3.88 -2.35
CA ILE A 90 -21.70 -4.17 -3.78
C ILE A 90 -23.12 -4.57 -4.14
N LYS A 91 -23.74 -3.84 -5.05
CA LYS A 91 -25.10 -4.08 -5.54
C LYS A 91 -25.08 -4.26 -7.05
N TYR A 92 -25.92 -5.18 -7.54
CA TYR A 92 -26.12 -5.43 -8.97
C TYR A 92 -27.49 -4.91 -9.37
N LEU A 93 -27.54 -4.04 -10.38
CA LEU A 93 -28.77 -3.43 -10.82
C LEU A 93 -29.01 -3.71 -12.31
N PRO A 94 -30.23 -4.15 -12.68
CA PRO A 94 -30.61 -4.24 -14.08
C PRO A 94 -30.77 -2.85 -14.69
N GLY A 95 -30.53 -2.74 -15.99
CA GLY A 95 -30.79 -1.51 -16.75
C GLY A 95 -29.73 -0.40 -16.63
N ILE A 96 -28.78 -0.50 -15.73
CA ILE A 96 -27.65 0.45 -15.70
C ILE A 96 -26.57 -0.02 -16.68
N LYS A 97 -26.00 0.94 -17.42
CA LYS A 97 -24.92 0.67 -18.39
C LYS A 97 -23.53 0.99 -17.86
N ARG A 98 -23.45 1.73 -16.77
CA ARG A 98 -22.18 2.20 -16.17
C ARG A 98 -22.16 1.94 -14.67
N ILE A 99 -20.99 1.60 -14.17
CA ILE A 99 -20.75 1.45 -12.73
C ILE A 99 -20.91 2.81 -12.06
N LYS A 100 -21.64 2.85 -10.94
CA LYS A 100 -21.78 4.03 -10.09
C LYS A 100 -21.17 3.74 -8.72
N LEU A 101 -20.61 4.77 -8.08
CA LEU A 101 -20.13 4.73 -6.71
C LEU A 101 -20.78 5.87 -5.94
N GLU A 102 -21.28 5.56 -4.76
CA GLU A 102 -21.87 6.53 -3.82
C GLU A 102 -21.19 6.38 -2.47
N ASN A 103 -20.87 7.50 -1.85
CA ASN A 103 -20.41 7.57 -0.46
C ASN A 103 -21.54 8.15 0.39
N THR A 104 -22.09 7.35 1.29
CA THR A 104 -23.19 7.77 2.19
C THR A 104 -22.68 8.36 3.51
N GLY A 105 -21.36 8.38 3.72
CA GLY A 105 -20.74 8.78 4.99
C GLY A 105 -20.50 7.62 5.97
N SER A 106 -21.27 6.54 5.87
CA SER A 106 -21.09 5.28 6.62
C SER A 106 -20.72 4.10 5.73
N GLU A 107 -21.10 4.16 4.46
CA GLU A 107 -20.88 3.10 3.48
C GLU A 107 -20.36 3.68 2.16
N ILE A 108 -19.57 2.86 1.45
CA ILE A 108 -19.30 3.04 0.03
C ILE A 108 -20.14 2.03 -0.73
N VAL A 109 -21.09 2.48 -1.52
CA VAL A 109 -21.96 1.61 -2.32
C VAL A 109 -21.52 1.64 -3.78
N ILE A 110 -21.20 0.48 -4.33
CA ILE A 110 -20.87 0.33 -5.74
C ILE A 110 -22.01 -0.41 -6.44
N TYR A 111 -22.60 0.23 -7.43
CA TYR A 111 -23.63 -0.33 -8.27
C TYR A 111 -23.01 -0.83 -9.58
N PHE A 112 -23.05 -2.14 -9.77
CA PHE A 112 -22.62 -2.80 -11.00
C PHE A 112 -23.81 -3.09 -11.91
N PRO A 113 -23.64 -3.02 -13.24
CA PRO A 113 -24.55 -3.64 -14.17
C PRO A 113 -24.71 -5.13 -13.83
N ASN A 114 -25.91 -5.68 -14.00
CA ASN A 114 -26.25 -7.04 -13.59
C ASN A 114 -25.35 -8.11 -14.22
N GLU A 115 -24.83 -7.86 -15.41
CA GLU A 115 -23.90 -8.74 -16.13
C GLU A 115 -22.59 -9.00 -15.36
N TYR A 116 -22.14 -8.08 -14.50
CA TYR A 116 -20.94 -8.25 -13.68
C TYR A 116 -21.12 -9.29 -12.55
N GLY A 117 -22.34 -9.69 -12.24
CA GLY A 117 -22.64 -10.79 -11.32
C GLY A 117 -22.14 -12.15 -11.82
N LYS A 118 -21.90 -12.29 -13.12
CA LYS A 118 -21.38 -13.52 -13.78
C LYS A 118 -19.86 -13.65 -13.72
N LEU A 119 -19.14 -12.59 -13.31
CA LEU A 119 -17.68 -12.62 -13.19
C LEU A 119 -17.23 -13.54 -12.05
N SER A 120 -16.01 -14.07 -12.16
CA SER A 120 -15.36 -14.76 -11.05
C SER A 120 -15.20 -13.84 -9.83
N GLU A 121 -15.03 -14.41 -8.64
CA GLU A 121 -14.82 -13.61 -7.43
C GLU A 121 -13.56 -12.77 -7.55
N GLU A 122 -12.47 -13.32 -8.10
CA GLU A 122 -11.20 -12.62 -8.32
C GLU A 122 -11.35 -11.43 -9.28
N ASP A 123 -12.07 -11.61 -10.39
CA ASP A 123 -12.30 -10.53 -11.36
C ASP A 123 -13.16 -9.41 -10.77
N ARG A 124 -14.17 -9.78 -9.98
CA ARG A 124 -15.01 -8.80 -9.25
C ARG A 124 -14.20 -8.00 -8.26
N GLU A 125 -13.38 -8.65 -7.46
CA GLU A 125 -12.51 -7.99 -6.49
C GLU A 125 -11.51 -7.07 -7.19
N ALA A 126 -10.85 -7.53 -8.25
CA ALA A 126 -9.93 -6.72 -9.06
C ALA A 126 -10.62 -5.49 -9.67
N LYS A 127 -11.87 -5.65 -10.14
CA LYS A 127 -12.67 -4.56 -10.69
C LYS A 127 -13.06 -3.56 -9.60
N THR A 128 -13.54 -4.04 -8.46
CA THR A 128 -13.90 -3.23 -7.29
C THR A 128 -12.71 -2.42 -6.80
N LYS A 129 -11.54 -3.05 -6.70
CA LYS A 129 -10.29 -2.37 -6.37
C LYS A 129 -10.00 -1.19 -7.30
N LYS A 130 -10.08 -1.39 -8.61
CA LYS A 130 -9.85 -0.32 -9.59
C LYS A 130 -10.85 0.84 -9.44
N ILE A 131 -12.09 0.55 -9.09
CA ILE A 131 -13.11 1.58 -8.84
C ILE A 131 -12.76 2.40 -7.60
N ILE A 132 -12.37 1.73 -6.51
CA ILE A 132 -11.94 2.41 -5.27
C ILE A 132 -10.66 3.22 -5.50
N GLU A 133 -9.69 2.71 -6.24
CA GLU A 133 -8.48 3.46 -6.62
C GLU A 133 -8.83 4.70 -7.45
N GLY A 134 -9.81 4.60 -8.34
CA GLY A 134 -10.33 5.75 -9.10
C GLY A 134 -11.02 6.77 -8.19
N TYR A 135 -11.80 6.31 -7.22
CA TYR A 135 -12.43 7.14 -6.21
C TYR A 135 -11.40 7.87 -5.34
N TYR A 136 -10.37 7.17 -4.83
CA TYR A 136 -9.28 7.81 -4.11
C TYR A 136 -8.56 8.87 -4.94
N LYS A 137 -8.36 8.61 -6.24
CA LYS A 137 -7.75 9.60 -7.13
C LYS A 137 -8.61 10.87 -7.27
N ALA A 138 -9.93 10.73 -7.28
CA ALA A 138 -10.84 11.87 -7.32
C ALA A 138 -10.76 12.68 -6.03
N ILE A 139 -10.90 12.03 -4.86
CA ILE A 139 -10.79 12.68 -3.54
C ILE A 139 -9.41 13.34 -3.37
N ALA A 140 -8.33 12.66 -3.80
CA ALA A 140 -6.99 13.19 -3.66
C ALA A 140 -6.80 14.54 -4.37
N LYS A 141 -7.50 14.79 -5.48
CA LYS A 141 -7.47 16.10 -6.14
C LYS A 141 -8.12 17.18 -5.29
N GLU A 142 -9.17 16.83 -4.56
CA GLU A 142 -9.93 17.76 -3.71
C GLU A 142 -9.23 18.03 -2.37
N GLU A 143 -8.54 17.03 -1.81
CA GLU A 143 -7.91 17.14 -0.48
C GLU A 143 -6.43 17.59 -0.56
N VAL A 144 -5.66 17.08 -1.53
CA VAL A 144 -4.21 17.34 -1.63
C VAL A 144 -3.92 18.74 -2.16
N MET A 145 -4.67 19.22 -3.15
CA MET A 145 -4.37 20.52 -3.76
C MET A 145 -4.52 21.69 -2.77
N PRO A 146 -5.64 21.78 -2.00
CA PRO A 146 -5.75 22.83 -0.97
C PRO A 146 -4.71 22.70 0.15
N ALA A 147 -4.38 21.46 0.58
CA ALA A 147 -3.34 21.24 1.57
C ALA A 147 -1.95 21.71 1.08
N MET A 148 -1.63 21.43 -0.19
CA MET A 148 -0.39 21.91 -0.82
C MET A 148 -0.35 23.44 -0.93
N GLU A 149 -1.47 24.10 -1.28
CA GLU A 149 -1.54 25.55 -1.35
C GLU A 149 -1.33 26.21 0.03
N ASP A 150 -1.92 25.65 1.08
CA ASP A 150 -1.71 26.14 2.45
C ASP A 150 -0.24 25.96 2.88
N LEU A 151 0.34 24.79 2.64
CA LEU A 151 1.74 24.53 2.95
C LEU A 151 2.69 25.45 2.19
N GLN A 152 2.42 25.74 0.91
CA GLN A 152 3.20 26.68 0.12
C GLN A 152 3.19 28.09 0.74
N LYS A 153 2.02 28.56 1.18
CA LYS A 153 1.89 29.88 1.86
C LYS A 153 2.66 29.92 3.19
N ARG A 154 2.62 28.84 3.95
CA ARG A 154 3.27 28.74 5.27
C ARG A 154 4.77 28.56 5.19
N THR A 155 5.27 27.85 4.19
CA THR A 155 6.70 27.49 4.08
C THR A 155 7.46 28.34 3.08
N GLY A 156 6.79 29.02 2.16
CA GLY A 156 7.42 29.73 1.04
C GLY A 156 8.01 28.78 -0.02
N LEU A 157 7.76 27.47 0.07
CA LEU A 157 8.26 26.46 -0.87
C LEU A 157 7.20 26.15 -1.94
N TYR A 158 7.54 26.37 -3.19
CA TYR A 158 6.62 26.17 -4.31
C TYR A 158 7.12 25.06 -5.23
N PRO A 159 6.45 23.90 -5.31
CA PRO A 159 6.76 22.87 -6.29
C PRO A 159 6.41 23.37 -7.70
N VAL A 160 7.16 22.89 -8.68
CA VAL A 160 6.86 23.19 -10.12
C VAL A 160 5.63 22.44 -10.58
N GLU A 161 5.38 21.26 -9.99
CA GLU A 161 4.28 20.38 -10.38
C GLU A 161 3.90 19.47 -9.23
N CYS A 162 2.61 19.30 -8.97
CA CYS A 162 2.07 18.32 -8.03
C CYS A 162 1.17 17.33 -8.77
N ASN A 163 1.49 16.04 -8.69
CA ASN A 163 0.77 14.95 -9.35
C ASN A 163 0.21 13.97 -8.34
N ILE A 164 -0.97 13.44 -8.64
CA ILE A 164 -1.56 12.33 -7.90
C ILE A 164 -1.39 11.06 -8.71
N LYS A 165 -0.73 10.06 -8.12
CA LYS A 165 -0.38 8.80 -8.78
C LYS A 165 -0.69 7.60 -7.88
N ASN A 166 -0.80 6.42 -8.48
CA ASN A 166 -0.80 5.15 -7.74
C ASN A 166 0.66 4.69 -7.56
N LEU A 167 1.27 5.05 -6.44
CA LEU A 167 2.66 4.68 -6.13
C LEU A 167 2.66 3.34 -5.39
N LYS A 168 3.61 2.44 -5.73
CA LYS A 168 3.64 1.08 -5.16
C LYS A 168 4.32 0.99 -3.79
N ALA A 169 5.30 1.85 -3.52
CA ALA A 169 6.20 1.70 -2.38
C ALA A 169 6.34 2.93 -1.49
N THR A 170 5.80 4.08 -1.89
CA THR A 170 5.96 5.35 -1.16
C THR A 170 4.64 6.11 -1.09
N TRP A 171 4.50 6.97 -0.09
CA TRP A 171 3.35 7.87 0.06
C TRP A 171 3.51 9.16 -0.73
N GLY A 172 4.74 9.62 -0.89
CA GLY A 172 5.09 10.79 -1.68
C GLY A 172 6.51 10.70 -2.23
N ILE A 173 6.76 11.42 -3.31
CA ILE A 173 8.08 11.55 -3.95
C ILE A 173 8.28 13.01 -4.30
N CYS A 174 9.42 13.58 -3.89
CA CYS A 174 9.89 14.87 -4.36
C CYS A 174 11.13 14.67 -5.22
N SER A 175 11.13 15.17 -6.45
CA SER A 175 12.27 15.09 -7.37
C SER A 175 13.20 16.30 -7.21
N SER A 176 14.46 16.18 -7.65
CA SER A 176 15.41 17.29 -7.72
C SER A 176 14.93 18.47 -8.60
N LYS A 177 13.97 18.22 -9.48
CA LYS A 177 13.31 19.25 -10.31
C LYS A 177 12.09 19.88 -9.63
N ARG A 178 11.93 19.73 -8.31
CA ARG A 178 10.80 20.23 -7.50
C ARG A 178 9.43 19.75 -8.01
N LYS A 179 9.37 18.53 -8.57
CA LYS A 179 8.09 17.87 -8.91
C LYS A 179 7.69 16.92 -7.80
N ILE A 180 6.50 17.10 -7.28
CA ILE A 180 5.93 16.27 -6.22
C ILE A 180 4.95 15.27 -6.84
N SER A 181 4.96 14.04 -6.35
CA SER A 181 3.92 13.04 -6.66
C SER A 181 3.41 12.45 -5.38
N ILE A 182 2.11 12.55 -5.13
CA ILE A 182 1.42 12.03 -3.95
C ILE A 182 0.67 10.75 -4.31
N ASN A 183 0.74 9.77 -3.43
CA ASN A 183 0.05 8.50 -3.61
C ASN A 183 -1.45 8.65 -3.33
N GLN A 184 -2.29 8.33 -4.32
CA GLN A 184 -3.75 8.38 -4.17
C GLN A 184 -4.27 7.50 -3.02
N ASN A 185 -3.58 6.40 -2.67
CA ASN A 185 -3.96 5.52 -1.57
C ASN A 185 -3.79 6.17 -0.18
N LEU A 186 -3.14 7.34 -0.12
CA LEU A 186 -3.06 8.16 1.08
C LEU A 186 -4.46 8.62 1.55
N MET A 187 -5.45 8.64 0.65
CA MET A 187 -6.84 8.97 0.96
C MET A 187 -7.54 7.95 1.87
N ALA A 188 -6.94 6.80 2.13
CA ALA A 188 -7.40 5.90 3.18
C ALA A 188 -7.10 6.42 4.59
N TYR A 189 -6.15 7.34 4.75
CA TYR A 189 -5.65 7.85 6.03
C TYR A 189 -6.27 9.21 6.39
N SER A 190 -6.01 9.67 7.61
CA SER A 190 -6.54 10.96 8.11
C SER A 190 -5.96 12.16 7.35
N ARG A 191 -6.67 13.29 7.39
CA ARG A 191 -6.18 14.56 6.82
C ARG A 191 -4.84 14.98 7.40
N GLN A 192 -4.60 14.74 8.69
CA GLN A 192 -3.28 15.00 9.30
C GLN A 192 -2.16 14.17 8.65
N ALA A 193 -2.43 12.91 8.30
CA ALA A 193 -1.46 12.09 7.58
C ALA A 193 -1.22 12.60 6.15
N ILE A 194 -2.25 13.13 5.49
CA ILE A 194 -2.15 13.75 4.16
C ILE A 194 -1.26 14.99 4.22
N GLU A 195 -1.53 15.90 5.16
CA GLU A 195 -0.73 17.11 5.39
C GLU A 195 0.73 16.80 5.72
N TYR A 196 0.97 15.75 6.53
CA TYR A 196 2.34 15.33 6.87
C TYR A 196 3.14 14.86 5.65
N VAL A 197 2.50 14.27 4.65
CA VAL A 197 3.18 13.76 3.44
C VAL A 197 3.34 14.84 2.38
N CYS A 198 2.48 15.84 2.35
CA CYS A 198 2.54 16.97 1.42
C CYS A 198 3.68 17.93 1.75
#